data_dbb91444b9bb4abd4a937753207134a1
#
_entry.id   dbb91444b9bb4abd4a937753207134a1
#
_cell.length_a   1.000
_cell.length_b   1.000
_cell.length_c   1.000
_cell.angle_alpha   90.00
_cell.angle_beta   90.00
_cell.angle_gamma   90.00
#
_symmetry.space_group_name_H-M   'P 1'
#
loop_
_entity.id
_entity.type
_entity.pdbx_description
1 polymer ?
#
loop_
_entity_poly.entity_id
_entity_poly.type
_entity_poly.pdbx_seq_one_letter_code
_entity_poly.pdbx_strand_id
1 'polypeptide(L)'
;MKGIVIYDTAYGNTRKIAETITETLKESGIEVDLFDVKDVKKLSGMNYSFLVLGSPTKFGTMSLTIRFFLDKVKNEEWMNKSFAAFDTENPENIEKARAENKEWSAAEKIAEKLKDKKMNQQLPVLKTLVIGQKGPLVEGEIERTKDYAMQLATKLKEAHA
;
A
#
# COMPACT_ATOMS: atom_id res chain seq x y z
N MET A 1 5.28 -18.36 5.05
CA MET A 1 5.07 -16.89 5.02
C MET A 1 3.70 -16.59 4.46
N LYS A 2 2.92 -15.85 5.20
CA LYS A 2 1.60 -15.39 4.76
C LYS A 2 1.46 -13.90 5.05
N GLY A 3 0.98 -13.14 4.06
CA GLY A 3 0.77 -11.71 4.21
C GLY A 3 -0.65 -11.27 3.96
N ILE A 4 -0.90 -9.99 4.17
CA ILE A 4 -2.19 -9.37 3.93
C ILE A 4 -2.01 -8.06 3.16
N VAL A 5 -2.83 -7.86 2.13
CA VAL A 5 -2.93 -6.62 1.37
C VAL A 5 -4.26 -5.98 1.70
N ILE A 6 -4.22 -4.74 2.16
CA ILE A 6 -5.40 -3.96 2.55
C ILE A 6 -5.40 -2.65 1.77
N TYR A 7 -6.55 -2.26 1.26
CA TYR A 7 -6.70 -1.03 0.48
C TYR A 7 -8.01 -0.32 0.78
N ASP A 8 -8.01 0.98 0.51
CA ASP A 8 -9.23 1.77 0.35
C ASP A 8 -9.31 2.22 -1.12
N THR A 9 -10.52 2.37 -1.63
CA THR A 9 -10.72 2.82 -3.00
C THR A 9 -12.01 3.65 -3.09
N ALA A 10 -11.97 4.72 -3.89
CA ALA A 10 -13.16 5.52 -4.17
C ALA A 10 -13.78 5.16 -5.53
N TYR A 11 -12.94 4.91 -6.54
CA TYR A 11 -13.37 4.68 -7.92
C TYR A 11 -12.83 3.38 -8.52
N GLY A 12 -12.21 2.52 -7.72
CA GLY A 12 -11.69 1.22 -8.15
C GLY A 12 -10.24 1.21 -8.62
N ASN A 13 -9.56 2.34 -8.70
CA ASN A 13 -8.19 2.41 -9.18
C ASN A 13 -7.19 1.83 -8.17
N THR A 14 -7.30 2.22 -6.91
CA THR A 14 -6.46 1.66 -5.83
C THR A 14 -6.69 0.16 -5.69
N ARG A 15 -7.93 -0.29 -5.85
CA ARG A 15 -8.28 -1.72 -5.84
C ARG A 15 -7.53 -2.48 -6.93
N LYS A 16 -7.46 -1.96 -8.15
CA LYS A 16 -6.75 -2.61 -9.26
C LYS A 16 -5.26 -2.78 -8.93
N ILE A 17 -4.65 -1.78 -8.32
CA ILE A 17 -3.25 -1.87 -7.87
C ILE A 17 -3.11 -2.95 -6.80
N ALA A 18 -4.00 -2.97 -5.80
CA ALA A 18 -4.00 -3.97 -4.74
C ALA A 18 -4.16 -5.39 -5.28
N GLU A 19 -5.08 -5.60 -6.22
CA GLU A 19 -5.30 -6.88 -6.87
C GLU A 19 -4.05 -7.32 -7.65
N THR A 20 -3.41 -6.41 -8.38
CA THR A 20 -2.20 -6.69 -9.16
C THR A 20 -1.05 -7.12 -8.24
N ILE A 21 -0.84 -6.41 -7.14
CA ILE A 21 0.18 -6.77 -6.14
C ILE A 21 -0.11 -8.16 -5.59
N THR A 22 -1.35 -8.41 -5.18
CA THR A 22 -1.76 -9.69 -4.59
C THR A 22 -1.54 -10.85 -5.54
N GLU A 23 -1.99 -10.73 -6.78
CA GLU A 23 -1.83 -11.77 -7.80
C GLU A 23 -0.35 -12.06 -8.08
N THR A 24 0.46 -11.02 -8.23
CA THR A 24 1.89 -11.16 -8.49
C THR A 24 2.62 -11.84 -7.34
N LEU A 25 2.28 -11.50 -6.10
CA LEU A 25 2.85 -12.16 -4.92
C LEU A 25 2.46 -13.64 -4.87
N LYS A 26 1.20 -13.97 -5.17
CA LYS A 26 0.73 -15.36 -5.24
C LYS A 26 1.45 -16.14 -6.33
N GLU A 27 1.63 -15.57 -7.51
CA GLU A 27 2.39 -16.18 -8.61
C GLU A 27 3.84 -16.41 -8.22
N SER A 28 4.38 -15.63 -7.30
CA SER A 28 5.72 -15.79 -6.75
C SER A 28 5.79 -16.81 -5.61
N GLY A 29 4.70 -17.50 -5.32
CA GLY A 29 4.64 -18.55 -4.30
C GLY A 29 4.38 -18.04 -2.87
N ILE A 30 3.92 -16.81 -2.72
CA ILE A 30 3.64 -16.23 -1.40
C ILE A 30 2.12 -16.28 -1.14
N GLU A 31 1.73 -16.77 0.04
CA GLU A 31 0.33 -16.78 0.45
C GLU A 31 -0.10 -15.39 0.89
N VAL A 32 -1.19 -14.87 0.34
CA VAL A 32 -1.66 -13.50 0.58
C VAL A 32 -3.17 -13.45 0.66
N ASP A 33 -3.70 -12.77 1.68
CA ASP A 33 -5.10 -12.38 1.76
C ASP A 33 -5.26 -10.93 1.26
N LEU A 34 -6.37 -10.64 0.58
CA LEU A 34 -6.68 -9.30 0.06
C LEU A 34 -8.01 -8.82 0.63
N PHE A 35 -8.02 -7.63 1.24
CA PHE A 35 -9.26 -7.05 1.78
C PHE A 35 -9.38 -5.56 1.45
N ASP A 36 -10.60 -5.15 1.10
CA ASP A 36 -11.01 -3.77 1.23
C ASP A 36 -11.01 -3.42 2.72
N VAL A 37 -10.47 -2.28 3.10
CA VAL A 37 -10.38 -1.87 4.50
C VAL A 37 -11.75 -1.85 5.20
N LYS A 38 -12.83 -1.60 4.46
CA LYS A 38 -14.20 -1.59 4.97
C LYS A 38 -14.67 -2.97 5.42
N ASP A 39 -14.06 -4.04 4.89
CA ASP A 39 -14.40 -5.41 5.21
C ASP A 39 -13.54 -6.00 6.33
N VAL A 40 -12.54 -5.26 6.80
CA VAL A 40 -11.67 -5.69 7.89
C VAL A 40 -12.31 -5.32 9.22
N LYS A 41 -12.98 -6.31 9.84
CA LYS A 41 -13.65 -6.10 11.13
C LYS A 41 -12.73 -6.32 12.32
N LYS A 42 -11.84 -7.30 12.20
CA LYS A 42 -10.91 -7.67 13.26
C LYS A 42 -9.63 -8.20 12.62
N LEU A 43 -8.55 -7.45 12.79
CA LEU A 43 -7.23 -7.84 12.28
C LEU A 43 -6.34 -8.25 13.43
N SER A 44 -5.81 -9.48 13.37
CA SER A 44 -4.74 -9.91 14.25
C SER A 44 -3.45 -10.04 13.46
N GLY A 45 -2.44 -9.28 13.83
CA GLY A 45 -1.11 -9.37 13.24
C GLY A 45 -0.43 -10.71 13.50
N MET A 46 -0.92 -11.48 14.46
CA MET A 46 -0.37 -12.80 14.80
C MET A 46 -0.44 -13.79 13.64
N ASN A 47 -1.41 -13.62 12.74
CA ASN A 47 -1.62 -14.53 11.61
C ASN A 47 -0.82 -14.17 10.35
N TYR A 48 -0.14 -13.02 10.35
CA TYR A 48 0.54 -12.50 9.16
C TYR A 48 1.99 -12.16 9.44
N SER A 49 2.82 -12.35 8.41
CA SER A 49 4.25 -12.02 8.43
C SER A 49 4.53 -10.64 7.85
N PHE A 50 3.61 -10.12 7.02
CA PHE A 50 3.78 -8.81 6.42
C PHE A 50 2.44 -8.16 6.09
N LEU A 51 2.47 -6.84 5.94
CA LEU A 51 1.33 -6.00 5.58
C LEU A 51 1.68 -5.15 4.35
N VAL A 52 0.79 -5.13 3.36
CA VAL A 52 0.83 -4.16 2.27
C VAL A 52 -0.42 -3.29 2.38
N LEU A 53 -0.24 -1.99 2.47
CA LEU A 53 -1.34 -1.06 2.72
C LEU A 53 -1.37 0.03 1.67
N GLY A 54 -2.56 0.26 1.08
CA GLY A 54 -2.74 1.25 0.02
C GLY A 54 -3.95 2.13 0.20
N SER A 55 -3.85 3.37 -0.31
CA SER A 55 -4.88 4.39 -0.21
C SER A 55 -4.87 5.29 -1.43
N PRO A 56 -6.04 5.81 -1.86
CA PRO A 56 -6.02 6.97 -2.74
C PRO A 56 -5.43 8.16 -1.96
N THR A 57 -4.74 9.04 -2.67
CA THR A 57 -4.23 10.28 -2.07
C THR A 57 -5.34 11.33 -2.12
N LYS A 58 -5.73 11.82 -0.96
CA LYS A 58 -6.73 12.87 -0.79
C LYS A 58 -6.10 14.02 -0.03
N PHE A 59 -6.06 15.20 -0.66
CA PHE A 59 -5.44 16.39 -0.06
C PHE A 59 -4.01 16.14 0.45
N GLY A 60 -3.26 15.33 -0.30
CA GLY A 60 -1.87 15.04 -0.01
C GLY A 60 -1.63 13.96 1.04
N THR A 61 -2.66 13.28 1.51
CA THR A 61 -2.56 12.26 2.55
C THR A 61 -3.49 11.08 2.30
N MET A 62 -3.42 10.08 3.15
CA MET A 62 -4.28 8.90 3.09
C MET A 62 -5.74 9.23 3.39
N SER A 63 -6.65 8.36 2.95
CA SER A 63 -8.06 8.47 3.29
C SER A 63 -8.28 8.32 4.80
N LEU A 64 -9.40 8.87 5.30
CA LEU A 64 -9.75 8.76 6.72
C LEU A 64 -9.94 7.30 7.14
N THR A 65 -10.49 6.47 6.26
CA THR A 65 -10.70 5.04 6.55
C THR A 65 -9.37 4.33 6.81
N ILE A 66 -8.34 4.62 6.01
CA ILE A 66 -7.00 4.07 6.21
C ILE A 66 -6.37 4.65 7.48
N ARG A 67 -6.57 5.93 7.76
CA ARG A 67 -6.05 6.54 8.99
C ARG A 67 -6.62 5.84 10.23
N PHE A 68 -7.93 5.61 10.27
CA PHE A 68 -8.57 4.90 11.38
C PHE A 68 -8.10 3.44 11.49
N PHE A 69 -7.89 2.79 10.35
CA PHE A 69 -7.33 1.44 10.32
C PHE A 69 -5.93 1.40 10.97
N LEU A 70 -5.08 2.36 10.64
CA LEU A 70 -3.72 2.44 11.20
C LEU A 70 -3.71 2.55 12.73
N ASP A 71 -4.71 3.22 13.31
CA ASP A 71 -4.84 3.33 14.75
C ASP A 71 -5.12 1.97 15.41
N LYS A 72 -5.63 1.00 14.65
CA LYS A 72 -5.93 -0.37 15.11
C LYS A 72 -4.76 -1.33 14.92
N VAL A 73 -3.71 -0.91 14.21
CA VAL A 73 -2.50 -1.72 14.02
C VAL A 73 -1.68 -1.65 15.30
N LYS A 74 -1.64 -2.75 16.05
CA LYS A 74 -0.99 -2.80 17.36
C LYS A 74 0.49 -3.11 17.25
N ASN A 75 1.32 -2.34 17.94
CA ASN A 75 2.78 -2.55 17.94
C ASN A 75 3.17 -3.96 18.34
N GLU A 76 2.53 -4.52 19.38
CA GLU A 76 2.87 -5.85 19.90
C GLU A 76 2.71 -6.95 18.85
N GLU A 77 1.75 -6.79 17.93
CA GLU A 77 1.47 -7.80 16.91
C GLU A 77 2.29 -7.60 15.64
N TRP A 78 2.69 -6.37 15.35
CA TRP A 78 3.29 -6.01 14.06
C TRP A 78 4.76 -5.58 14.15
N MET A 79 5.28 -5.34 15.33
CA MET A 79 6.67 -4.94 15.54
C MET A 79 7.63 -5.92 14.83
N ASN A 80 8.59 -5.38 14.13
CA ASN A 80 9.62 -6.09 13.38
C ASN A 80 9.12 -6.87 12.14
N LYS A 81 7.82 -6.80 11.84
CA LYS A 81 7.29 -7.39 10.62
C LYS A 81 7.48 -6.47 9.42
N SER A 82 7.49 -7.06 8.23
CA SER A 82 7.72 -6.36 6.98
C SER A 82 6.47 -5.61 6.51
N PHE A 83 6.67 -4.48 5.83
CA PHE A 83 5.56 -3.81 5.16
C PHE A 83 5.98 -3.18 3.83
N ALA A 84 4.99 -2.91 3.00
CA ALA A 84 5.07 -2.04 1.83
C ALA A 84 3.83 -1.16 1.78
N ALA A 85 3.94 -0.01 1.14
CA ALA A 85 2.84 0.93 1.02
C ALA A 85 2.72 1.43 -0.42
N PHE A 86 1.48 1.68 -0.85
CA PHE A 86 1.21 2.21 -2.19
C PHE A 86 0.07 3.22 -2.17
N ASP A 87 -0.01 4.04 -3.20
CA ASP A 87 -1.11 4.97 -3.39
C ASP A 87 -1.51 5.08 -4.85
N THR A 88 -2.62 5.78 -5.08
CA THR A 88 -3.02 6.29 -6.38
C THR A 88 -3.14 7.81 -6.29
N GLU A 89 -2.72 8.50 -7.36
CA GLU A 89 -2.59 9.95 -7.36
C GLU A 89 -2.88 10.57 -8.70
N ASN A 90 -3.44 11.77 -8.70
CA ASN A 90 -3.59 12.59 -9.88
C ASN A 90 -2.29 13.38 -10.11
N PRO A 91 -1.64 13.25 -11.29
CA PRO A 91 -0.39 13.95 -11.59
C PRO A 91 -0.44 15.47 -11.43
N GLU A 92 -1.58 16.09 -11.76
CA GLU A 92 -1.74 17.54 -11.62
C GLU A 92 -1.60 18.00 -10.17
N ASN A 93 -2.14 17.23 -9.24
CA ASN A 93 -2.03 17.54 -7.81
C ASN A 93 -0.59 17.38 -7.31
N ILE A 94 0.15 16.41 -7.83
CA ILE A 94 1.57 16.22 -7.49
C ILE A 94 2.37 17.43 -7.94
N GLU A 95 2.14 17.93 -9.16
CA GLU A 95 2.85 19.10 -9.69
C GLU A 95 2.56 20.36 -8.89
N LYS A 96 1.28 20.58 -8.53
CA LYS A 96 0.89 21.73 -7.69
C LYS A 96 1.57 21.68 -6.33
N ALA A 97 1.60 20.52 -5.71
CA ALA A 97 2.23 20.34 -4.41
C ALA A 97 3.74 20.57 -4.49
N ARG A 98 4.38 20.08 -5.55
CA ARG A 98 5.82 20.29 -5.78
C ARG A 98 6.15 21.77 -5.92
N ALA A 99 5.33 22.52 -6.68
CA ALA A 99 5.50 23.96 -6.83
C ALA A 99 5.38 24.74 -5.51
N GLU A 100 4.61 24.21 -4.55
CA GLU A 100 4.41 24.80 -3.22
C GLU A 100 5.33 24.19 -2.15
N ASN A 101 6.27 23.34 -2.52
CA ASN A 101 7.15 22.59 -1.62
C ASN A 101 6.39 21.75 -0.59
N LYS A 102 5.25 21.18 -0.99
CA LYS A 102 4.43 20.30 -0.14
C LYS A 102 4.63 18.85 -0.54
N GLU A 103 4.67 17.98 0.44
CA GLU A 103 4.60 16.55 0.22
C GLU A 103 3.17 16.16 -0.15
N TRP A 104 3.03 15.32 -1.18
CA TRP A 104 1.73 14.90 -1.67
C TRP A 104 1.76 13.40 -1.98
N SER A 105 1.56 12.60 -0.93
CA SER A 105 1.57 11.15 -1.09
C SER A 105 0.93 10.45 0.10
N ALA A 106 -0.13 9.70 -0.15
CA ALA A 106 -0.73 8.83 0.86
C ALA A 106 0.25 7.72 1.27
N ALA A 107 0.95 7.13 0.30
CA ALA A 107 1.89 6.04 0.56
C ALA A 107 3.03 6.46 1.48
N GLU A 108 3.60 7.65 1.29
CA GLU A 108 4.66 8.16 2.17
C GLU A 108 4.15 8.36 3.60
N LYS A 109 2.95 8.88 3.76
CA LYS A 109 2.32 9.06 5.09
C LYS A 109 2.03 7.72 5.76
N ILE A 110 1.56 6.74 5.01
CA ILE A 110 1.37 5.37 5.51
C ILE A 110 2.69 4.78 5.98
N ALA A 111 3.74 4.88 5.16
CA ALA A 111 5.06 4.36 5.49
C ALA A 111 5.61 4.97 6.78
N GLU A 112 5.46 6.28 6.94
CA GLU A 112 5.87 7.00 8.15
C GLU A 112 5.16 6.43 9.40
N LYS A 113 3.84 6.22 9.31
CA LYS A 113 3.04 5.66 10.40
C LYS A 113 3.45 4.24 10.76
N LEU A 114 3.69 3.39 9.75
CA LEU A 114 4.09 2.00 9.98
C LEU A 114 5.51 1.90 10.54
N LYS A 115 6.42 2.77 10.12
CA LYS A 115 7.75 2.87 10.74
C LYS A 115 7.67 3.29 12.20
N ASP A 116 6.77 4.20 12.55
CA ASP A 116 6.53 4.59 13.95
C ASP A 116 6.04 3.41 14.79
N LYS A 117 5.39 2.44 14.16
CA LYS A 117 4.96 1.19 14.80
C LYS A 117 6.05 0.10 14.80
N LYS A 118 7.27 0.47 14.44
CA LYS A 118 8.45 -0.41 14.44
C LYS A 118 8.36 -1.55 13.41
N MET A 119 7.65 -1.33 12.32
CA MET A 119 7.65 -2.24 11.17
C MET A 119 8.80 -1.92 10.22
N ASN A 120 9.20 -2.90 9.42
CA ASN A 120 10.34 -2.81 8.51
C ASN A 120 9.90 -2.61 7.07
N GLN A 121 10.21 -1.45 6.50
CA GLN A 121 9.89 -1.14 5.11
C GLN A 121 10.80 -1.95 4.17
N GLN A 122 10.21 -2.69 3.23
CA GLN A 122 10.98 -3.56 2.33
C GLN A 122 11.42 -2.88 1.03
N LEU A 123 10.62 -1.95 0.53
CA LEU A 123 10.90 -1.20 -0.70
C LEU A 123 10.45 0.26 -0.52
N PRO A 124 10.99 1.20 -1.32
CA PRO A 124 10.37 2.53 -1.42
C PRO A 124 8.88 2.39 -1.73
N VAL A 125 8.08 3.36 -1.35
CA VAL A 125 6.64 3.29 -1.62
C VAL A 125 6.34 3.29 -3.12
N LEU A 126 5.24 2.63 -3.50
CA LEU A 126 4.76 2.62 -4.88
C LEU A 126 3.73 3.73 -5.06
N LYS A 127 4.06 4.71 -5.87
CA LYS A 127 3.15 5.80 -6.25
C LYS A 127 2.62 5.51 -7.64
N THR A 128 1.31 5.38 -7.79
CA THR A 128 0.69 5.13 -9.08
C THR A 128 -0.18 6.31 -9.52
N LEU A 129 -0.32 6.48 -10.82
CA LEU A 129 -0.97 7.64 -11.40
C LEU A 129 -2.32 7.29 -12.02
N VAL A 130 -3.30 8.18 -11.81
CA VAL A 130 -4.63 8.08 -12.41
C VAL A 130 -4.90 9.30 -13.28
N ILE A 131 -5.73 9.13 -14.29
CA ILE A 131 -6.16 10.24 -15.17
C ILE A 131 -7.29 10.99 -14.47
N GLY A 132 -7.06 12.24 -14.12
CA GLY A 132 -8.05 13.05 -13.40
C GLY A 132 -8.35 12.47 -12.01
N GLN A 133 -9.55 12.73 -11.52
CA GLN A 133 -9.97 12.29 -10.18
C GLN A 133 -10.46 10.85 -10.17
N LYS A 134 -11.16 10.42 -11.22
CA LYS A 134 -11.85 9.12 -11.26
C LYS A 134 -11.09 8.03 -11.99
N GLY A 135 -10.01 8.36 -12.63
CA GLY A 135 -9.26 7.41 -13.45
C GLY A 135 -9.72 7.41 -14.91
N PRO A 136 -9.30 6.41 -15.69
CA PRO A 136 -8.62 5.18 -15.23
C PRO A 136 -7.16 5.42 -14.80
N LEU A 137 -6.47 4.33 -14.45
CA LEU A 137 -5.02 4.37 -14.23
C LEU A 137 -4.32 4.80 -15.51
N VAL A 138 -3.24 5.55 -15.37
CA VAL A 138 -2.38 5.92 -16.48
C VAL A 138 -1.83 4.65 -17.13
N GLU A 139 -1.72 4.64 -18.47
CA GLU A 139 -1.16 3.51 -19.21
C GLU A 139 0.24 3.15 -18.69
N GLY A 140 0.48 1.84 -18.51
CA GLY A 140 1.75 1.32 -18.00
C GLY A 140 1.80 1.16 -16.49
N GLU A 141 0.85 1.69 -15.73
CA GLU A 141 0.87 1.58 -14.27
C GLU A 141 0.67 0.16 -13.75
N ILE A 142 -0.14 -0.64 -14.43
CA ILE A 142 -0.32 -2.06 -14.06
C ILE A 142 0.99 -2.83 -14.25
N GLU A 143 1.70 -2.64 -15.36
CA GLU A 143 2.98 -3.31 -15.60
C GLU A 143 4.04 -2.86 -14.57
N ARG A 144 4.10 -1.58 -14.27
CA ARG A 144 5.00 -1.04 -13.25
C ARG A 144 4.69 -1.60 -11.87
N THR A 145 3.42 -1.81 -11.56
CA THR A 145 2.97 -2.43 -10.31
C THR A 145 3.40 -3.90 -10.23
N LYS A 146 3.29 -4.65 -11.34
CA LYS A 146 3.78 -6.04 -11.41
C LYS A 146 5.27 -6.11 -11.11
N ASP A 147 6.06 -5.25 -11.74
CA ASP A 147 7.51 -5.18 -11.51
C ASP A 147 7.82 -4.89 -10.05
N TYR A 148 7.13 -3.93 -9.46
CA TYR A 148 7.26 -3.61 -8.04
C TYR A 148 6.93 -4.83 -7.15
N ALA A 149 5.83 -5.50 -7.43
CA ALA A 149 5.41 -6.67 -6.64
C ALA A 149 6.39 -7.84 -6.77
N MET A 150 7.01 -8.02 -7.93
CA MET A 150 8.06 -9.03 -8.12
C MET A 150 9.29 -8.70 -7.26
N GLN A 151 9.71 -7.44 -7.22
CA GLN A 151 10.79 -6.99 -6.34
C GLN A 151 10.41 -7.17 -4.87
N LEU A 152 9.17 -6.86 -4.52
CA LEU A 152 8.66 -7.04 -3.17
C LEU A 152 8.71 -8.51 -2.76
N ALA A 153 8.29 -9.42 -3.65
CA ALA A 153 8.35 -10.86 -3.40
C ALA A 153 9.78 -11.30 -3.06
N THR A 154 10.76 -10.83 -3.83
CA THR A 154 12.18 -11.14 -3.58
C THR A 154 12.61 -10.63 -2.20
N LYS A 155 12.31 -9.39 -1.87
CA LYS A 155 12.65 -8.79 -0.57
C LYS A 155 11.98 -9.52 0.60
N LEU A 156 10.72 -9.90 0.46
CA LEU A 156 9.99 -10.63 1.49
C LEU A 156 10.60 -12.01 1.75
N LYS A 157 10.98 -12.72 0.68
CA LYS A 157 11.63 -14.03 0.80
C LYS A 157 13.00 -13.90 1.48
N GLU A 158 13.78 -12.89 1.15
CA GLU A 158 15.06 -12.62 1.79
C GLU A 158 14.89 -12.32 3.29
N ALA A 159 13.90 -11.52 3.64
CA ALA A 159 13.63 -11.16 5.03
C ALA A 159 13.13 -12.32 5.88
N HIS A 160 12.59 -13.38 5.27
CA HIS A 160 12.03 -14.56 5.95
C HIS A 160 12.85 -15.83 5.70
N ALA A 161 14.03 -15.69 5.12
CA ALA A 161 14.93 -16.81 4.86
C ALA A 161 15.56 -17.36 6.17
#